data_37fc32200b1425d7b4064134c26102b0
#
_entry.id   37fc32200b1425d7b4064134c26102b0
#
_cell.length_a   1.000
_cell.length_b   1.000
_cell.length_c   1.000
_cell.angle_alpha   90.00
_cell.angle_beta   90.00
_cell.angle_gamma   90.00
#
_symmetry.space_group_name_H-M   'P 1'
#
loop_
_entity.id
_entity.type
_entity.pdbx_description
1 polymer ?
#
loop_
_entity_poly.entity_id
_entity_poly.type
_entity_poly.pdbx_seq_one_letter_code
_entity_poly.pdbx_strand_id
1 'polypeptide(L)'
;MFGFLLRRLAVLIPTFIGVSIIAFAFIRLLPGDPVELLSGERVMSPERHAQISHDLGMDRPIVIQYLDYLGGIVTGDFGTSIVSKTPILKQFWALFPATIELSFCAIVIAIALGIPAGVIAAIKRGSIFDQGLMGIALVGYSMPIFWWGLLLVIFFSGYLGWTPVSGRISLMYFFPQVTGFMLIDSLISGQAGAFKSAVTYLILPTIVLATIPLAVIARQTRSAMLEVLGEDYVRTARSKGLTPYRVIGVHALRNALIPVITTIGLQVGVLLAGAILTETIFSWPGIGKWMVDSVFKRDYQVVQGGLMLIAGVIMLVNLIVDVLYGLINPRIRH
;
A
#
# COMPACT_ATOMS: atom_id res chain seq x y z
N MET A 1 -14.38 5.17 23.60
CA MET A 1 -14.39 4.31 22.41
C MET A 1 -15.46 4.75 21.40
N PHE A 2 -16.75 4.81 21.78
CA PHE A 2 -17.82 5.19 20.83
C PHE A 2 -17.64 6.62 20.26
N GLY A 3 -17.37 7.62 21.10
CA GLY A 3 -17.11 9.00 20.66
C GLY A 3 -15.85 9.13 19.78
N PHE A 4 -14.80 8.36 20.04
CA PHE A 4 -13.60 8.28 19.22
C PHE A 4 -13.93 7.71 17.82
N LEU A 5 -14.69 6.61 17.76
CA LEU A 5 -15.13 6.02 16.49
C LEU A 5 -16.01 6.98 15.68
N LEU A 6 -16.98 7.62 16.34
CA LEU A 6 -17.83 8.62 15.67
C LEU A 6 -17.04 9.78 15.09
N ARG A 7 -16.05 10.30 15.83
CA ARG A 7 -15.19 11.38 15.37
C ARG A 7 -14.35 10.94 14.15
N ARG A 8 -13.83 9.69 14.16
CA ARG A 8 -13.06 9.15 13.04
C ARG A 8 -13.94 8.95 11.81
N LEU A 9 -15.13 8.37 11.97
CA LEU A 9 -16.11 8.23 10.90
C LEU A 9 -16.55 9.60 10.34
N ALA A 10 -16.73 10.60 11.19
CA ALA A 10 -17.08 11.95 10.76
C ALA A 10 -15.99 12.59 9.88
N VAL A 11 -14.71 12.26 10.07
CA VAL A 11 -13.61 12.72 9.21
C VAL A 11 -13.57 11.97 7.89
N LEU A 12 -14.00 10.70 7.84
CA LEU A 12 -14.01 9.92 6.60
C LEU A 12 -15.02 10.49 5.58
N ILE A 13 -16.17 11.02 6.03
CA ILE A 13 -17.19 11.56 5.13
C ILE A 13 -16.66 12.70 4.27
N PRO A 14 -16.11 13.80 4.83
CA PRO A 14 -15.57 14.89 4.00
C PRO A 14 -14.38 14.43 3.14
N THR A 15 -13.56 13.49 3.62
CA THR A 15 -12.47 12.92 2.83
C THR A 15 -13.01 12.15 1.61
N PHE A 16 -14.03 11.30 1.82
CA PHE A 16 -14.69 10.56 0.74
C PHE A 16 -15.32 11.52 -0.28
N ILE A 17 -16.04 12.54 0.18
CA ILE A 17 -16.63 13.56 -0.69
C ILE A 17 -15.53 14.29 -1.48
N GLY A 18 -14.45 14.70 -0.83
CA GLY A 18 -13.33 15.38 -1.51
C GLY A 18 -12.71 14.52 -2.61
N VAL A 19 -12.43 13.23 -2.31
CA VAL A 19 -11.89 12.28 -3.31
C VAL A 19 -12.90 12.05 -4.44
N SER A 20 -14.19 11.91 -4.13
CA SER A 20 -15.22 11.69 -5.16
C SER A 20 -15.38 12.89 -6.09
N ILE A 21 -15.27 14.12 -5.57
CA ILE A 21 -15.27 15.34 -6.39
C ILE A 21 -14.06 15.34 -7.33
N ILE A 22 -12.87 15.01 -6.82
CA ILE A 22 -11.64 14.94 -7.63
C ILE A 22 -11.78 13.86 -8.72
N ALA A 23 -12.25 12.66 -8.37
CA ALA A 23 -12.45 11.58 -9.32
C ALA A 23 -13.50 11.92 -10.40
N PHE A 24 -14.59 12.59 -10.01
CA PHE A 24 -15.63 13.06 -10.92
C PHE A 24 -15.13 14.17 -11.85
N ALA A 25 -14.39 15.15 -11.29
CA ALA A 25 -13.84 16.26 -12.04
C ALA A 25 -12.72 15.81 -13.00
N PHE A 26 -11.97 14.78 -12.64
CA PHE A 26 -10.82 14.31 -13.42
C PHE A 26 -11.15 14.12 -14.91
N ILE A 27 -12.22 13.38 -15.23
CA ILE A 27 -12.61 13.13 -16.63
C ILE A 27 -13.01 14.41 -17.35
N ARG A 28 -13.66 15.33 -16.62
CA ARG A 28 -14.15 16.61 -17.18
C ARG A 28 -13.06 17.64 -17.40
N LEU A 29 -11.94 17.50 -16.71
CA LEU A 29 -10.75 18.35 -16.87
C LEU A 29 -9.80 17.86 -17.96
N LEU A 30 -9.99 16.63 -18.45
CA LEU A 30 -9.18 16.11 -19.55
C LEU A 30 -9.53 16.85 -20.86
N PRO A 31 -8.54 17.12 -21.70
CA PRO A 31 -8.79 17.68 -23.01
C PRO A 31 -9.56 16.66 -23.89
N GLY A 32 -10.70 17.09 -24.43
CA GLY A 32 -11.57 16.25 -25.27
C GLY A 32 -13.03 16.30 -24.80
N ASP A 33 -13.90 15.64 -25.57
CA ASP A 33 -15.30 15.50 -25.21
C ASP A 33 -15.47 14.40 -24.16
N PRO A 34 -16.04 14.67 -22.99
CA PRO A 34 -16.28 13.66 -21.96
C PRO A 34 -17.13 12.48 -22.44
N VAL A 35 -18.04 12.68 -23.41
CA VAL A 35 -18.84 11.59 -24.02
C VAL A 35 -17.94 10.62 -24.78
N GLU A 36 -17.02 11.14 -25.60
CA GLU A 36 -16.03 10.30 -26.31
C GLU A 36 -15.08 9.60 -25.33
N LEU A 37 -14.65 10.29 -24.28
CA LEU A 37 -13.76 9.74 -23.27
C LEU A 37 -14.38 8.59 -22.47
N LEU A 38 -15.67 8.68 -22.16
CA LEU A 38 -16.38 7.67 -21.37
C LEU A 38 -16.95 6.53 -22.21
N SER A 39 -17.32 6.79 -23.47
CA SER A 39 -17.80 5.73 -24.37
C SER A 39 -16.69 4.95 -25.02
N GLY A 40 -15.51 5.57 -25.19
CA GLY A 40 -14.38 5.02 -25.95
C GLY A 40 -14.53 5.13 -27.46
N GLU A 41 -15.63 5.68 -27.94
CA GLU A 41 -15.89 5.91 -29.37
C GLU A 41 -15.32 7.28 -29.76
N ARG A 42 -14.39 7.33 -30.73
CA ARG A 42 -13.71 8.58 -31.14
C ARG A 42 -14.33 9.29 -32.33
N VAL A 43 -15.12 8.55 -33.13
CA VAL A 43 -15.80 9.09 -34.31
C VAL A 43 -17.26 8.68 -34.21
N MET A 44 -18.13 9.64 -33.94
CA MET A 44 -19.57 9.41 -33.79
C MET A 44 -20.35 10.33 -34.69
N SER A 45 -21.52 9.84 -35.18
CA SER A 45 -22.49 10.76 -35.78
C SER A 45 -23.11 11.64 -34.70
N PRO A 46 -23.61 12.85 -35.04
CA PRO A 46 -24.28 13.72 -34.07
C PRO A 46 -25.44 13.02 -33.33
N GLU A 47 -26.19 12.17 -33.99
CA GLU A 47 -27.29 11.40 -33.40
C GLU A 47 -26.76 10.39 -32.38
N ARG A 48 -25.66 9.68 -32.69
CA ARG A 48 -25.03 8.71 -31.83
C ARG A 48 -24.43 9.38 -30.60
N HIS A 49 -23.79 10.55 -30.78
CA HIS A 49 -23.28 11.35 -29.70
C HIS A 49 -24.40 11.80 -28.74
N ALA A 50 -25.50 12.32 -29.27
CA ALA A 50 -26.65 12.73 -28.46
C ALA A 50 -27.26 11.56 -27.68
N GLN A 51 -27.37 10.39 -28.30
CA GLN A 51 -27.86 9.18 -27.66
C GLN A 51 -26.94 8.76 -26.49
N ILE A 52 -25.62 8.65 -26.71
CA ILE A 52 -24.67 8.27 -25.67
C ILE A 52 -24.63 9.33 -24.56
N SER A 53 -24.67 10.61 -24.90
CA SER A 53 -24.74 11.71 -23.94
C SER A 53 -25.96 11.59 -23.01
N HIS A 54 -27.12 11.20 -23.59
CA HIS A 54 -28.34 10.95 -22.82
C HIS A 54 -28.23 9.70 -21.96
N ASP A 55 -27.72 8.59 -22.52
CA ASP A 55 -27.54 7.31 -21.81
C ASP A 55 -26.57 7.44 -20.62
N LEU A 56 -25.53 8.25 -20.75
CA LEU A 56 -24.58 8.59 -19.69
C LEU A 56 -25.06 9.71 -18.76
N GLY A 57 -26.24 10.30 -19.03
CA GLY A 57 -26.80 11.42 -18.25
C GLY A 57 -25.98 12.71 -18.32
N MET A 58 -25.15 12.87 -19.37
CA MET A 58 -24.27 14.03 -19.52
C MET A 58 -24.99 15.28 -20.02
N ASP A 59 -26.20 15.13 -20.50
CA ASP A 59 -27.15 16.21 -20.86
C ASP A 59 -27.79 16.88 -19.63
N ARG A 60 -27.62 16.28 -18.43
CA ARG A 60 -28.20 16.79 -17.18
C ARG A 60 -27.29 17.85 -16.52
N PRO A 61 -27.82 18.68 -15.62
CA PRO A 61 -27.02 19.62 -14.83
C PRO A 61 -25.88 18.86 -14.09
N ILE A 62 -24.68 19.46 -14.01
CA ILE A 62 -23.48 18.85 -13.44
C ILE A 62 -23.65 18.33 -12.01
N VAL A 63 -24.51 19.00 -11.22
CA VAL A 63 -24.83 18.57 -9.85
C VAL A 63 -25.59 17.25 -9.86
N ILE A 64 -26.53 17.08 -10.79
CA ILE A 64 -27.30 15.83 -10.92
C ILE A 64 -26.38 14.72 -11.38
N GLN A 65 -25.51 14.96 -12.36
CA GLN A 65 -24.51 14.00 -12.80
C GLN A 65 -23.61 13.53 -11.64
N TYR A 66 -23.21 14.45 -10.77
CA TYR A 66 -22.40 14.11 -9.59
C TYR A 66 -23.18 13.28 -8.57
N LEU A 67 -24.45 13.59 -8.33
CA LEU A 67 -25.30 12.81 -7.42
C LEU A 67 -25.59 11.40 -7.97
N ASP A 68 -25.84 11.27 -9.28
CA ASP A 68 -25.99 9.97 -9.94
C ASP A 68 -24.72 9.13 -9.83
N TYR A 69 -23.54 9.75 -10.04
CA TYR A 69 -22.24 9.12 -9.84
C TYR A 69 -22.02 8.64 -8.39
N LEU A 70 -22.34 9.48 -7.40
CA LEU A 70 -22.27 9.08 -5.98
C LEU A 70 -23.25 7.96 -5.66
N GLY A 71 -24.45 8.02 -6.21
CA GLY A 71 -25.47 6.99 -6.05
C GLY A 71 -24.97 5.63 -6.56
N GLY A 72 -24.33 5.60 -7.74
CA GLY A 72 -23.71 4.41 -8.29
C GLY A 72 -22.64 3.85 -7.35
N ILE A 73 -21.71 4.68 -6.87
CA ILE A 73 -20.66 4.23 -5.95
C ILE A 73 -21.24 3.63 -4.66
N VAL A 74 -22.26 4.26 -4.07
CA VAL A 74 -22.89 3.78 -2.82
C VAL A 74 -23.60 2.43 -3.04
N THR A 75 -24.17 2.21 -4.24
CA THR A 75 -24.81 0.93 -4.61
C THR A 75 -23.81 -0.13 -5.10
N GLY A 76 -22.52 0.21 -5.19
CA GLY A 76 -21.46 -0.71 -5.64
C GLY A 76 -21.26 -0.75 -7.14
N ASP A 77 -21.85 0.15 -7.89
CA ASP A 77 -21.62 0.33 -9.32
C ASP A 77 -20.49 1.34 -9.55
N PHE A 78 -19.31 0.83 -9.84
CA PHE A 78 -18.11 1.60 -10.20
C PHE A 78 -17.93 1.74 -11.70
N GLY A 79 -18.89 1.28 -12.49
CA GLY A 79 -18.86 1.26 -13.95
C GLY A 79 -18.17 0.03 -14.54
N THR A 80 -18.01 0.08 -15.85
CA THR A 80 -17.46 -1.02 -16.67
C THR A 80 -16.29 -0.51 -17.50
N SER A 81 -15.20 -1.25 -17.56
CA SER A 81 -14.03 -0.94 -18.40
C SER A 81 -14.42 -0.77 -19.85
N ILE A 82 -13.98 0.29 -20.49
CA ILE A 82 -14.19 0.55 -21.91
C ILE A 82 -13.41 -0.46 -22.75
N VAL A 83 -12.22 -0.84 -22.29
CA VAL A 83 -11.29 -1.71 -23.02
C VAL A 83 -11.66 -3.19 -22.86
N SER A 84 -11.83 -3.66 -21.62
CA SER A 84 -12.07 -5.09 -21.32
C SER A 84 -13.55 -5.46 -21.29
N LYS A 85 -14.46 -4.49 -21.28
CA LYS A 85 -15.93 -4.68 -21.16
C LYS A 85 -16.34 -5.47 -19.91
N THR A 86 -15.50 -5.44 -18.85
CA THR A 86 -15.76 -6.12 -17.57
C THR A 86 -16.01 -5.12 -16.45
N PRO A 87 -16.86 -5.44 -15.47
CA PRO A 87 -17.11 -4.56 -14.32
C PRO A 87 -15.81 -4.23 -13.56
N ILE A 88 -15.63 -2.96 -13.23
CA ILE A 88 -14.43 -2.44 -12.56
C ILE A 88 -14.24 -3.10 -11.20
N LEU A 89 -15.32 -3.26 -10.43
CA LEU A 89 -15.28 -3.92 -9.13
C LEU A 89 -14.77 -5.37 -9.22
N LYS A 90 -15.13 -6.11 -10.27
CA LYS A 90 -14.66 -7.48 -10.51
C LYS A 90 -13.15 -7.51 -10.79
N GLN A 91 -12.65 -6.60 -11.64
CA GLN A 91 -11.22 -6.48 -11.93
C GLN A 91 -10.44 -6.14 -10.66
N PHE A 92 -10.95 -5.19 -9.87
CA PHE A 92 -10.32 -4.77 -8.63
C PHE A 92 -10.13 -5.96 -7.67
N TRP A 93 -11.18 -6.72 -7.38
CA TRP A 93 -11.10 -7.87 -6.47
C TRP A 93 -10.21 -9.00 -6.99
N ALA A 94 -10.08 -9.15 -8.30
CA ALA A 94 -9.15 -10.13 -8.88
C ALA A 94 -7.67 -9.74 -8.70
N LEU A 95 -7.37 -8.44 -8.67
CA LEU A 95 -5.98 -7.92 -8.59
C LEU A 95 -5.58 -7.50 -7.17
N PHE A 96 -6.54 -7.17 -6.33
CA PHE A 96 -6.32 -6.68 -4.96
C PHE A 96 -5.50 -7.63 -4.08
N PRO A 97 -5.70 -8.97 -4.08
CA PRO A 97 -4.88 -9.88 -3.31
C PRO A 97 -3.39 -9.78 -3.62
N ALA A 98 -3.01 -9.50 -4.87
CA ALA A 98 -1.61 -9.35 -5.25
C ALA A 98 -0.94 -8.14 -4.58
N THR A 99 -1.64 -7.00 -4.50
CA THR A 99 -1.14 -5.81 -3.81
C THR A 99 -1.05 -6.03 -2.30
N ILE A 100 -2.05 -6.69 -1.71
CA ILE A 100 -2.04 -7.02 -0.27
C ILE A 100 -0.89 -7.97 0.07
N GLU A 101 -0.67 -9.02 -0.74
CA GLU A 101 0.43 -9.98 -0.53
C GLU A 101 1.78 -9.27 -0.51
N LEU A 102 2.05 -8.43 -1.51
CA LEU A 102 3.28 -7.66 -1.61
C LEU A 102 3.45 -6.69 -0.43
N SER A 103 2.40 -5.92 -0.12
CA SER A 103 2.42 -4.93 0.97
C SER A 103 2.57 -5.59 2.35
N PHE A 104 1.91 -6.74 2.57
CA PHE A 104 2.02 -7.52 3.80
C PHE A 104 3.44 -8.07 3.98
N CYS A 105 4.03 -8.67 2.95
CA CYS A 105 5.40 -9.16 3.01
C CYS A 105 6.40 -8.01 3.26
N ALA A 106 6.18 -6.86 2.64
CA ALA A 106 7.03 -5.68 2.82
C ALA A 106 6.99 -5.16 4.26
N ILE A 107 5.80 -5.02 4.87
CA ILE A 107 5.70 -4.53 6.25
C ILE A 107 6.25 -5.54 7.25
N VAL A 108 6.06 -6.85 7.02
CA VAL A 108 6.63 -7.89 7.88
C VAL A 108 8.16 -7.83 7.87
N ILE A 109 8.80 -7.71 6.70
CA ILE A 109 10.25 -7.56 6.60
C ILE A 109 10.71 -6.25 7.25
N ALA A 110 10.01 -5.15 7.02
CA ALA A 110 10.34 -3.85 7.61
C ALA A 110 10.31 -3.89 9.15
N ILE A 111 9.32 -4.57 9.74
CA ILE A 111 9.21 -4.76 11.18
C ILE A 111 10.30 -5.70 11.69
N ALA A 112 10.44 -6.87 11.04
CA ALA A 112 11.36 -7.93 11.48
C ALA A 112 12.83 -7.48 11.46
N LEU A 113 13.21 -6.60 10.55
CA LEU A 113 14.56 -6.05 10.46
C LEU A 113 14.69 -4.68 11.11
N GLY A 114 13.68 -3.81 10.97
CA GLY A 114 13.74 -2.43 11.46
C GLY A 114 13.76 -2.31 12.98
N ILE A 115 12.93 -3.10 13.69
CA ILE A 115 12.92 -3.06 15.15
C ILE A 115 14.26 -3.55 15.74
N PRO A 116 14.79 -4.75 15.39
CA PRO A 116 16.09 -5.18 15.92
C PRO A 116 17.23 -4.22 15.55
N ALA A 117 17.24 -3.72 14.31
CA ALA A 117 18.23 -2.75 13.87
C ALA A 117 18.21 -1.47 14.72
N GLY A 118 17.03 -0.90 14.97
CA GLY A 118 16.86 0.28 15.83
C GLY A 118 17.27 0.03 17.28
N VAL A 119 16.92 -1.13 17.86
CA VAL A 119 17.33 -1.53 19.21
C VAL A 119 18.85 -1.63 19.31
N ILE A 120 19.51 -2.31 18.36
CA ILE A 120 20.97 -2.49 18.36
C ILE A 120 21.68 -1.12 18.20
N ALA A 121 21.16 -0.25 17.32
CA ALA A 121 21.69 1.10 17.14
C ALA A 121 21.59 1.94 18.44
N ALA A 122 20.48 1.83 19.17
CA ALA A 122 20.30 2.53 20.44
C ALA A 122 21.26 2.02 21.53
N ILE A 123 21.44 0.70 21.65
CA ILE A 123 22.35 0.10 22.63
C ILE A 123 23.80 0.47 22.32
N LYS A 124 24.18 0.49 21.04
CA LYS A 124 25.52 0.85 20.59
C LYS A 124 25.63 2.32 20.16
N ARG A 125 24.92 3.21 20.83
CA ARG A 125 24.87 4.65 20.51
C ARG A 125 26.27 5.24 20.29
N GLY A 126 26.44 6.00 19.20
CA GLY A 126 27.69 6.68 18.83
C GLY A 126 28.77 5.77 18.23
N SER A 127 28.55 4.45 18.16
CA SER A 127 29.48 3.53 17.51
C SER A 127 29.40 3.63 15.97
N ILE A 128 30.42 3.10 15.29
CA ILE A 128 30.43 2.97 13.80
C ILE A 128 29.19 2.18 13.31
N PHE A 129 28.75 1.21 14.12
CA PHE A 129 27.54 0.42 13.79
C PHE A 129 26.28 1.27 13.80
N ASP A 130 26.09 2.13 14.82
CA ASP A 130 24.97 3.06 14.92
C ASP A 130 24.96 4.05 13.74
N GLN A 131 26.13 4.66 13.48
CA GLN A 131 26.28 5.63 12.40
C GLN A 131 26.08 4.97 11.02
N GLY A 132 26.66 3.79 10.80
CA GLY A 132 26.50 3.03 9.55
C GLY A 132 25.07 2.64 9.30
N LEU A 133 24.36 2.12 10.32
CA LEU A 133 22.97 1.70 10.19
C LEU A 133 22.05 2.90 9.92
N MET A 134 22.26 4.02 10.60
CA MET A 134 21.51 5.25 10.33
C MET A 134 21.85 5.85 8.98
N GLY A 135 23.11 5.76 8.52
CA GLY A 135 23.53 6.18 7.19
C GLY A 135 22.85 5.35 6.09
N ILE A 136 22.86 4.02 6.21
CA ILE A 136 22.15 3.11 5.27
C ILE A 136 20.64 3.40 5.26
N ALA A 137 20.04 3.60 6.42
CA ALA A 137 18.62 3.96 6.51
C ALA A 137 18.32 5.30 5.83
N LEU A 138 19.20 6.30 5.98
CA LEU A 138 19.06 7.61 5.33
C LEU A 138 19.18 7.48 3.82
N VAL A 139 20.18 6.76 3.32
CA VAL A 139 20.36 6.49 1.89
C VAL A 139 19.14 5.78 1.31
N GLY A 140 18.69 4.70 1.95
CA GLY A 140 17.51 3.97 1.49
C GLY A 140 16.22 4.79 1.48
N TYR A 141 16.06 5.72 2.44
CA TYR A 141 14.94 6.65 2.48
C TYR A 141 15.00 7.73 1.39
N SER A 142 16.21 8.16 1.02
CA SER A 142 16.43 9.25 0.06
C SER A 142 16.43 8.80 -1.40
N MET A 143 16.55 7.49 -1.65
CA MET A 143 16.57 6.96 -3.01
C MET A 143 15.16 6.91 -3.61
N PRO A 144 14.98 7.38 -4.87
CA PRO A 144 13.73 7.14 -5.58
C PRO A 144 13.45 5.64 -5.71
N ILE A 145 12.26 5.20 -5.31
CA ILE A 145 11.89 3.77 -5.26
C ILE A 145 12.08 3.06 -6.60
N PHE A 146 11.77 3.75 -7.71
CA PHE A 146 11.93 3.20 -9.05
C PHE A 146 13.40 2.97 -9.42
N TRP A 147 14.27 3.91 -9.07
CA TRP A 147 15.70 3.80 -9.33
C TRP A 147 16.34 2.66 -8.53
N TRP A 148 15.99 2.57 -7.25
CA TRP A 148 16.40 1.48 -6.38
C TRP A 148 15.96 0.12 -6.90
N GLY A 149 14.68 0.00 -7.32
CA GLY A 149 14.15 -1.23 -7.92
C GLY A 149 14.91 -1.65 -9.17
N LEU A 150 15.21 -0.71 -10.08
CA LEU A 150 15.95 -1.00 -11.30
C LEU A 150 17.40 -1.45 -11.00
N LEU A 151 18.09 -0.82 -10.04
CA LEU A 151 19.43 -1.25 -9.63
C LEU A 151 19.43 -2.68 -9.11
N LEU A 152 18.46 -3.04 -8.26
CA LEU A 152 18.36 -4.40 -7.73
C LEU A 152 18.05 -5.42 -8.85
N VAL A 153 17.17 -5.09 -9.80
CA VAL A 153 16.90 -5.94 -10.97
C VAL A 153 18.16 -6.15 -11.79
N ILE A 154 18.90 -5.09 -12.13
CA ILE A 154 20.14 -5.20 -12.92
C ILE A 154 21.15 -6.09 -12.20
N PHE A 155 21.33 -5.90 -10.90
CA PHE A 155 22.33 -6.64 -10.14
C PHE A 155 21.92 -8.08 -9.86
N PHE A 156 20.75 -8.29 -9.23
CA PHE A 156 20.33 -9.62 -8.78
C PHE A 156 19.74 -10.50 -9.89
N SER A 157 18.99 -9.90 -10.81
CA SER A 157 18.37 -10.66 -11.90
C SER A 157 19.27 -10.68 -13.14
N GLY A 158 19.84 -9.53 -13.52
CA GLY A 158 20.65 -9.43 -14.75
C GLY A 158 22.05 -9.99 -14.58
N TYR A 159 22.80 -9.59 -13.55
CA TYR A 159 24.19 -9.98 -13.36
C TYR A 159 24.35 -11.31 -12.63
N LEU A 160 23.64 -11.52 -11.51
CA LEU A 160 23.76 -12.74 -10.70
C LEU A 160 22.81 -13.86 -11.14
N GLY A 161 21.71 -13.57 -11.82
CA GLY A 161 20.72 -14.57 -12.20
C GLY A 161 19.98 -15.23 -11.02
N TRP A 162 19.99 -14.60 -9.82
CA TRP A 162 19.42 -15.19 -8.61
C TRP A 162 17.90 -15.04 -8.52
N THR A 163 17.37 -14.00 -9.11
CA THR A 163 15.94 -13.66 -9.06
C THR A 163 15.39 -13.39 -10.45
N PRO A 164 14.11 -13.61 -10.69
CA PRO A 164 13.47 -13.20 -11.94
C PRO A 164 13.36 -11.67 -12.03
N VAL A 165 13.24 -11.16 -13.26
CA VAL A 165 13.14 -9.73 -13.55
C VAL A 165 11.75 -9.19 -13.20
N SER A 166 10.69 -9.96 -13.51
CA SER A 166 9.31 -9.48 -13.42
C SER A 166 8.30 -10.64 -13.33
N GLY A 167 7.08 -10.33 -12.94
CA GLY A 167 6.00 -11.29 -12.79
C GLY A 167 5.80 -11.76 -11.35
N ARG A 168 4.95 -12.76 -11.16
CA ARG A 168 4.54 -13.26 -9.84
C ARG A 168 4.92 -14.72 -9.59
N ILE A 169 5.08 -15.47 -10.68
CA ILE A 169 5.50 -16.88 -10.69
C ILE A 169 6.04 -17.22 -12.07
N SER A 170 6.84 -18.27 -12.18
CA SER A 170 7.33 -18.78 -13.47
C SER A 170 6.17 -19.27 -14.33
N LEU A 171 6.23 -18.99 -15.63
CA LEU A 171 5.27 -19.46 -16.63
C LEU A 171 5.22 -21.00 -16.78
N MET A 172 6.17 -21.72 -16.16
CA MET A 172 6.17 -23.19 -16.11
C MET A 172 5.06 -23.75 -15.20
N TYR A 173 4.55 -22.94 -14.27
CA TYR A 173 3.50 -23.35 -13.33
C TYR A 173 2.18 -22.76 -13.76
N PHE A 174 1.21 -23.63 -13.97
CA PHE A 174 -0.15 -23.25 -14.34
C PHE A 174 -1.14 -23.94 -13.41
N PHE A 175 -1.88 -23.16 -12.63
CA PHE A 175 -2.95 -23.62 -11.74
C PHE A 175 -4.03 -22.55 -11.59
N PRO A 176 -5.27 -22.95 -11.29
CA PRO A 176 -6.33 -21.99 -11.03
C PRO A 176 -6.04 -21.18 -9.76
N GLN A 177 -6.30 -19.89 -9.80
CA GLN A 177 -6.22 -19.02 -8.62
C GLN A 177 -7.49 -19.23 -7.78
N VAL A 178 -7.32 -19.74 -6.56
CA VAL A 178 -8.40 -20.01 -5.62
C VAL A 178 -8.60 -18.83 -4.66
N THR A 179 -7.50 -18.34 -4.09
CA THR A 179 -7.51 -17.24 -3.11
C THR A 179 -7.06 -15.91 -3.71
N GLY A 180 -6.34 -15.96 -4.84
CA GLY A 180 -5.68 -14.81 -5.46
C GLY A 180 -4.34 -14.43 -4.78
N PHE A 181 -3.99 -15.04 -3.63
CA PHE A 181 -2.67 -14.93 -3.01
C PHE A 181 -1.73 -16.00 -3.60
N MET A 182 -0.71 -15.57 -4.32
CA MET A 182 0.16 -16.50 -5.06
C MET A 182 0.91 -17.46 -4.17
N LEU A 183 1.35 -17.03 -2.99
CA LEU A 183 2.01 -17.92 -2.02
C LEU A 183 1.06 -19.03 -1.54
N ILE A 184 -0.20 -18.68 -1.26
CA ILE A 184 -1.21 -19.64 -0.81
C ILE A 184 -1.63 -20.55 -1.96
N ASP A 185 -1.94 -19.98 -3.13
CA ASP A 185 -2.39 -20.73 -4.30
C ASP A 185 -1.30 -21.69 -4.82
N SER A 186 -0.02 -21.29 -4.75
CA SER A 186 1.09 -22.16 -5.10
C SER A 186 1.27 -23.35 -4.14
N LEU A 187 0.95 -23.18 -2.85
CA LEU A 187 0.91 -24.28 -1.89
C LEU A 187 -0.26 -25.22 -2.14
N ILE A 188 -1.45 -24.68 -2.37
CA ILE A 188 -2.68 -25.44 -2.63
C ILE A 188 -2.56 -26.25 -3.92
N SER A 189 -1.84 -25.70 -4.93
CA SER A 189 -1.68 -26.36 -6.24
C SER A 189 -1.00 -27.74 -6.17
N GLY A 190 -0.23 -27.99 -5.11
CA GLY A 190 0.55 -29.24 -4.97
C GLY A 190 1.66 -29.41 -5.99
N GLN A 191 1.92 -28.46 -6.89
CA GLN A 191 2.97 -28.55 -7.90
C GLN A 191 4.34 -28.34 -7.27
N ALA A 192 5.21 -29.34 -7.39
CA ALA A 192 6.55 -29.28 -6.83
C ALA A 192 7.35 -28.08 -7.40
N GLY A 193 7.86 -27.24 -6.51
CA GLY A 193 8.63 -26.04 -6.87
C GLY A 193 7.81 -24.78 -7.11
N ALA A 194 6.48 -24.83 -7.22
CA ALA A 194 5.63 -23.66 -7.44
C ALA A 194 5.76 -22.64 -6.31
N PHE A 195 5.72 -23.08 -5.05
CA PHE A 195 5.91 -22.21 -3.89
C PHE A 195 7.27 -21.52 -3.89
N LYS A 196 8.35 -22.30 -4.14
CA LYS A 196 9.71 -21.74 -4.24
C LYS A 196 9.78 -20.68 -5.35
N SER A 197 9.17 -20.95 -6.48
CA SER A 197 9.07 -19.98 -7.58
C SER A 197 8.35 -18.72 -7.13
N ALA A 198 7.15 -18.81 -6.55
CA ALA A 198 6.40 -17.67 -6.06
C ALA A 198 7.20 -16.81 -5.06
N VAL A 199 7.88 -17.47 -4.09
CA VAL A 199 8.77 -16.76 -3.14
C VAL A 199 9.91 -16.04 -3.88
N THR A 200 10.57 -16.67 -4.85
CA THR A 200 11.71 -16.07 -5.57
C THR A 200 11.28 -14.83 -6.35
N TYR A 201 10.09 -14.85 -6.95
CA TYR A 201 9.52 -13.68 -7.65
C TYR A 201 9.14 -12.55 -6.69
N LEU A 202 8.79 -12.85 -5.44
CA LEU A 202 8.37 -11.90 -4.43
C LEU A 202 9.55 -11.17 -3.75
N ILE A 203 10.76 -11.75 -3.75
CA ILE A 203 11.93 -11.23 -2.99
C ILE A 203 12.26 -9.78 -3.35
N LEU A 204 12.58 -9.50 -4.61
CA LEU A 204 13.01 -8.14 -5.00
C LEU A 204 11.90 -7.10 -4.83
N PRO A 205 10.67 -7.32 -5.31
CA PRO A 205 9.57 -6.38 -5.08
C PRO A 205 9.36 -6.05 -3.59
N THR A 206 9.44 -7.08 -2.74
CA THR A 206 9.29 -6.92 -1.28
C THR A 206 10.44 -6.10 -0.68
N ILE A 207 11.69 -6.35 -1.05
CA ILE A 207 12.86 -5.59 -0.56
C ILE A 207 12.72 -4.12 -0.96
N VAL A 208 12.38 -3.85 -2.22
CA VAL A 208 12.20 -2.48 -2.72
C VAL A 208 11.11 -1.75 -1.94
N LEU A 209 9.95 -2.38 -1.80
CA LEU A 209 8.81 -1.77 -1.13
C LEU A 209 9.04 -1.63 0.39
N ALA A 210 9.77 -2.55 1.01
CA ALA A 210 10.10 -2.53 2.45
C ALA A 210 11.15 -1.49 2.82
N THR A 211 11.98 -1.02 1.90
CA THR A 211 13.16 -0.18 2.20
C THR A 211 12.80 1.10 2.97
N ILE A 212 11.79 1.85 2.52
CA ILE A 212 11.37 3.10 3.17
C ILE A 212 10.75 2.82 4.55
N PRO A 213 9.75 1.93 4.71
CA PRO A 213 9.22 1.59 6.04
C PRO A 213 10.27 1.06 7.00
N LEU A 214 11.20 0.22 6.54
CA LEU A 214 12.29 -0.30 7.35
C LEU A 214 13.16 0.83 7.91
N ALA A 215 13.57 1.78 7.08
CA ALA A 215 14.37 2.92 7.50
C ALA A 215 13.63 3.79 8.53
N VAL A 216 12.34 4.04 8.33
CA VAL A 216 11.50 4.83 9.25
C VAL A 216 11.32 4.10 10.58
N ILE A 217 11.00 2.80 10.56
CA ILE A 217 10.81 1.97 11.75
C ILE A 217 12.11 1.85 12.54
N ALA A 218 13.25 1.61 11.88
CA ALA A 218 14.55 1.50 12.54
C ALA A 218 14.92 2.82 13.25
N ARG A 219 14.78 3.95 12.60
CA ARG A 219 15.05 5.28 13.15
C ARG A 219 14.13 5.60 14.33
N GLN A 220 12.82 5.34 14.20
CA GLN A 220 11.86 5.56 15.26
C GLN A 220 12.13 4.66 16.47
N THR A 221 12.45 3.39 16.23
CA THR A 221 12.80 2.44 17.30
C THR A 221 14.06 2.90 18.03
N ARG A 222 15.09 3.33 17.29
CA ARG A 222 16.31 3.87 17.90
C ARG A 222 16.00 5.09 18.79
N SER A 223 15.24 6.05 18.30
CA SER A 223 14.88 7.26 19.03
C SER A 223 14.12 6.93 20.31
N ALA A 224 13.06 6.13 20.23
CA ALA A 224 12.26 5.72 21.36
C ALA A 224 13.06 4.90 22.39
N MET A 225 13.95 4.02 21.93
CA MET A 225 14.83 3.26 22.82
C MET A 225 15.82 4.15 23.57
N LEU A 226 16.40 5.17 22.92
CA LEU A 226 17.33 6.09 23.56
C LEU A 226 16.64 6.92 24.66
N GLU A 227 15.41 7.36 24.42
CA GLU A 227 14.60 8.06 25.41
C GLU A 227 14.32 7.16 26.61
N VAL A 228 13.76 5.97 26.37
CA VAL A 228 13.39 5.02 27.43
C VAL A 228 14.59 4.51 28.23
N LEU A 229 15.74 4.28 27.61
CA LEU A 229 16.96 3.81 28.28
C LEU A 229 17.52 4.86 29.27
N GLY A 230 17.13 6.14 29.14
CA GLY A 230 17.44 7.24 30.06
C GLY A 230 16.55 7.32 31.29
N GLU A 231 15.42 6.64 31.31
CA GLU A 231 14.40 6.73 32.37
C GLU A 231 14.84 6.08 33.69
N ASP A 232 14.38 6.66 34.81
CA ASP A 232 14.76 6.23 36.18
C ASP A 232 14.34 4.79 36.50
N TYR A 233 13.23 4.32 35.98
CA TYR A 233 12.80 2.92 36.20
C TYR A 233 13.75 1.91 35.53
N VAL A 234 14.36 2.27 34.39
CA VAL A 234 15.38 1.43 33.73
C VAL A 234 16.67 1.42 34.53
N ARG A 235 17.06 2.58 35.13
CA ARG A 235 18.19 2.69 36.05
C ARG A 235 17.97 1.84 37.29
N THR A 236 16.76 1.90 37.86
CA THR A 236 16.36 1.07 39.01
C THR A 236 16.41 -0.44 38.67
N ALA A 237 15.97 -0.83 37.50
CA ALA A 237 16.04 -2.23 37.06
C ALA A 237 17.50 -2.73 36.99
N ARG A 238 18.42 -1.91 36.48
CA ARG A 238 19.86 -2.20 36.48
C ARG A 238 20.45 -2.32 37.88
N SER A 239 20.10 -1.39 38.78
CA SER A 239 20.57 -1.38 40.18
C SER A 239 20.09 -2.61 40.96
N LYS A 240 18.94 -3.18 40.61
CA LYS A 240 18.43 -4.45 41.16
C LYS A 240 19.14 -5.70 40.59
N GLY A 241 20.17 -5.55 39.76
CA GLY A 241 20.95 -6.67 39.22
C GLY A 241 20.26 -7.45 38.11
N LEU A 242 19.23 -6.90 37.44
CA LEU A 242 18.59 -7.55 36.34
C LEU A 242 19.55 -7.67 35.14
N THR A 243 19.48 -8.82 34.44
CA THR A 243 20.32 -9.06 33.27
C THR A 243 20.04 -8.05 32.16
N PRO A 244 21.04 -7.67 31.36
CA PRO A 244 20.86 -6.73 30.25
C PRO A 244 19.72 -7.11 29.29
N TYR A 245 19.54 -8.40 29.03
CA TYR A 245 18.45 -8.90 28.20
C TYR A 245 17.06 -8.57 28.78
N ARG A 246 16.86 -8.72 30.08
CA ARG A 246 15.60 -8.37 30.75
C ARG A 246 15.39 -6.86 30.79
N VAL A 247 16.44 -6.09 31.07
CA VAL A 247 16.38 -4.63 31.11
C VAL A 247 15.99 -4.08 29.73
N ILE A 248 16.65 -4.56 28.68
CA ILE A 248 16.42 -4.07 27.29
C ILE A 248 15.11 -4.61 26.76
N GLY A 249 14.89 -5.93 26.78
CA GLY A 249 13.75 -6.57 26.12
C GLY A 249 12.42 -6.34 26.82
N VAL A 250 12.41 -6.43 28.18
CA VAL A 250 11.16 -6.34 28.94
C VAL A 250 10.86 -4.92 29.42
N HIS A 251 11.86 -4.23 29.97
CA HIS A 251 11.63 -2.92 30.59
C HIS A 251 11.75 -1.77 29.60
N ALA A 252 12.73 -1.79 28.69
CA ALA A 252 12.92 -0.70 27.75
C ALA A 252 12.09 -0.89 26.46
N LEU A 253 12.25 -2.00 25.75
CA LEU A 253 11.61 -2.21 24.44
C LEU A 253 10.09 -2.15 24.52
N ARG A 254 9.48 -2.75 25.54
CA ARG A 254 8.02 -2.74 25.71
C ARG A 254 7.44 -1.32 25.70
N ASN A 255 8.12 -0.38 26.37
CA ASN A 255 7.68 1.01 26.44
C ASN A 255 8.06 1.78 25.16
N ALA A 256 9.24 1.51 24.59
CA ALA A 256 9.68 2.10 23.34
C ALA A 256 8.82 1.67 22.14
N LEU A 257 8.15 0.51 22.19
CA LEU A 257 7.27 0.05 21.12
C LEU A 257 6.00 0.90 20.96
N ILE A 258 5.56 1.65 21.95
CA ILE A 258 4.33 2.47 21.86
C ILE A 258 4.39 3.44 20.66
N PRO A 259 5.38 4.35 20.54
CA PRO A 259 5.49 5.22 19.38
C PRO A 259 5.88 4.48 18.10
N VAL A 260 6.58 3.33 18.20
CA VAL A 260 6.96 2.51 17.05
C VAL A 260 5.73 1.87 16.39
N ILE A 261 4.79 1.33 17.16
CA ILE A 261 3.53 0.76 16.65
C ILE A 261 2.73 1.84 15.92
N THR A 262 2.70 3.06 16.44
CA THR A 262 2.08 4.20 15.77
C THR A 262 2.70 4.44 14.40
N THR A 263 4.02 4.45 14.35
CA THR A 263 4.77 4.61 13.09
C THR A 263 4.49 3.46 12.11
N ILE A 264 4.48 2.22 12.59
CA ILE A 264 4.17 1.04 11.74
C ILE A 264 2.80 1.20 11.08
N GLY A 265 1.79 1.60 11.82
CA GLY A 265 0.46 1.76 11.26
C GLY A 265 0.39 2.86 10.20
N LEU A 266 1.08 3.99 10.40
CA LEU A 266 1.18 5.02 9.35
C LEU A 266 1.88 4.47 8.09
N GLN A 267 2.89 3.61 8.25
CA GLN A 267 3.58 2.99 7.12
C GLN A 267 2.69 2.02 6.32
N VAL A 268 1.72 1.36 6.95
CA VAL A 268 0.76 0.48 6.22
C VAL A 268 -0.04 1.27 5.18
N GLY A 269 -0.52 2.46 5.53
CA GLY A 269 -1.20 3.34 4.57
C GLY A 269 -0.29 3.80 3.43
N VAL A 270 0.96 4.15 3.74
CA VAL A 270 1.96 4.58 2.75
C VAL A 270 2.34 3.43 1.80
N LEU A 271 2.41 2.19 2.29
CA LEU A 271 2.73 1.02 1.47
C LEU A 271 1.72 0.78 0.36
N LEU A 272 0.42 0.92 0.66
CA LEU A 272 -0.63 0.74 -0.36
C LEU A 272 -0.54 1.79 -1.47
N ALA A 273 -0.17 3.03 -1.14
CA ALA A 273 0.07 4.07 -2.14
C ALA A 273 1.42 3.87 -2.87
N GLY A 274 2.47 3.43 -2.15
CA GLY A 274 3.82 3.21 -2.71
C GLY A 274 3.94 1.95 -3.57
N ALA A 275 3.02 1.01 -3.44
CA ALA A 275 3.02 -0.22 -4.23
C ALA A 275 2.91 0.02 -5.74
N ILE A 276 2.27 1.11 -6.19
CA ILE A 276 2.03 1.44 -7.61
C ILE A 276 3.34 1.39 -8.42
N LEU A 277 4.38 2.08 -7.97
CA LEU A 277 5.66 2.12 -8.68
C LEU A 277 6.36 0.77 -8.66
N THR A 278 6.37 0.08 -7.52
CA THR A 278 6.97 -1.25 -7.38
C THR A 278 6.26 -2.27 -8.27
N GLU A 279 4.93 -2.27 -8.27
CA GLU A 279 4.13 -3.15 -9.12
C GLU A 279 4.39 -2.90 -10.61
N THR A 280 4.55 -1.63 -11.00
CA THR A 280 4.84 -1.27 -12.40
C THR A 280 6.21 -1.76 -12.83
N ILE A 281 7.26 -1.55 -12.01
CA ILE A 281 8.64 -1.94 -12.32
C ILE A 281 8.76 -3.46 -12.46
N PHE A 282 8.23 -4.19 -11.51
CA PHE A 282 8.30 -5.65 -11.49
C PHE A 282 7.18 -6.34 -12.29
N SER A 283 6.37 -5.58 -13.01
CA SER A 283 5.16 -6.09 -13.71
C SER A 283 4.30 -6.99 -12.81
N TRP A 284 4.23 -6.61 -11.52
CA TRP A 284 3.40 -7.29 -10.54
C TRP A 284 1.93 -6.99 -10.81
N PRO A 285 1.06 -8.00 -11.00
CA PRO A 285 -0.32 -7.78 -11.40
C PRO A 285 -1.20 -7.35 -10.23
N GLY A 286 -0.93 -6.17 -9.67
CA GLY A 286 -1.68 -5.56 -8.59
C GLY A 286 -2.55 -4.40 -9.07
N ILE A 287 -3.27 -3.78 -8.10
CA ILE A 287 -4.20 -2.67 -8.38
C ILE A 287 -3.46 -1.39 -8.82
N GLY A 288 -2.23 -1.17 -8.35
CA GLY A 288 -1.44 0.00 -8.73
C GLY A 288 -1.00 -0.06 -10.19
N LYS A 289 -0.44 -1.19 -10.63
CA LYS A 289 -0.11 -1.41 -12.04
C LYS A 289 -1.35 -1.34 -12.93
N TRP A 290 -2.45 -1.93 -12.51
CA TRP A 290 -3.72 -1.87 -13.22
C TRP A 290 -4.19 -0.42 -13.45
N MET A 291 -4.05 0.45 -12.44
CA MET A 291 -4.37 1.88 -12.58
C MET A 291 -3.46 2.56 -13.61
N VAL A 292 -2.15 2.33 -13.54
CA VAL A 292 -1.18 2.89 -14.49
C VAL A 292 -1.48 2.42 -15.92
N ASP A 293 -1.68 1.13 -16.10
CA ASP A 293 -2.02 0.54 -17.41
C ASP A 293 -3.33 1.13 -17.97
N SER A 294 -4.31 1.40 -17.10
CA SER A 294 -5.60 1.99 -17.51
C SER A 294 -5.44 3.44 -17.97
N VAL A 295 -4.56 4.21 -17.36
CA VAL A 295 -4.22 5.56 -17.82
C VAL A 295 -3.62 5.52 -19.23
N PHE A 296 -2.64 4.64 -19.46
CA PHE A 296 -2.01 4.50 -20.78
C PHE A 296 -2.99 3.97 -21.86
N LYS A 297 -3.92 3.09 -21.48
CA LYS A 297 -4.98 2.60 -22.38
C LYS A 297 -6.12 3.59 -22.57
N ARG A 298 -6.11 4.72 -21.85
CA ARG A 298 -7.18 5.71 -21.82
C ARG A 298 -8.53 5.14 -21.37
N ASP A 299 -8.50 4.15 -20.47
CA ASP A 299 -9.70 3.57 -19.86
C ASP A 299 -10.10 4.43 -18.66
N TYR A 300 -10.69 5.58 -18.97
CA TYR A 300 -11.00 6.60 -17.96
C TYR A 300 -12.07 6.15 -16.95
N GLN A 301 -12.97 5.25 -17.35
CA GLN A 301 -13.92 4.65 -16.41
C GLN A 301 -13.20 3.83 -15.34
N VAL A 302 -12.21 3.02 -15.74
CA VAL A 302 -11.36 2.28 -14.78
C VAL A 302 -10.57 3.24 -13.90
N VAL A 303 -10.02 4.32 -14.45
CA VAL A 303 -9.27 5.30 -13.67
C VAL A 303 -10.18 5.95 -12.61
N GLN A 304 -11.39 6.35 -12.98
CA GLN A 304 -12.34 6.97 -12.07
C GLN A 304 -12.85 6.01 -10.99
N GLY A 305 -13.36 4.84 -11.38
CA GLY A 305 -13.88 3.84 -10.46
C GLY A 305 -12.79 3.22 -9.60
N GLY A 306 -11.61 2.93 -10.19
CA GLY A 306 -10.45 2.40 -9.51
C GLY A 306 -9.88 3.37 -8.46
N LEU A 307 -9.83 4.67 -8.76
CA LEU A 307 -9.43 5.70 -7.80
C LEU A 307 -10.33 5.68 -6.55
N MET A 308 -11.65 5.58 -6.75
CA MET A 308 -12.61 5.51 -5.64
C MET A 308 -12.44 4.22 -4.81
N LEU A 309 -12.22 3.08 -5.46
CA LEU A 309 -11.97 1.81 -4.77
C LEU A 309 -10.69 1.84 -3.96
N ILE A 310 -9.58 2.33 -4.54
CA ILE A 310 -8.30 2.48 -3.84
C ILE A 310 -8.43 3.45 -2.66
N ALA A 311 -9.07 4.59 -2.85
CA ALA A 311 -9.31 5.55 -1.79
C ALA A 311 -10.16 4.94 -0.66
N GLY A 312 -11.22 4.19 -1.00
CA GLY A 312 -12.03 3.47 -0.04
C GLY A 312 -11.23 2.47 0.79
N VAL A 313 -10.35 1.70 0.15
CA VAL A 313 -9.45 0.76 0.86
C VAL A 313 -8.48 1.50 1.76
N ILE A 314 -7.84 2.56 1.28
CA ILE A 314 -6.89 3.35 2.11
C ILE A 314 -7.63 3.94 3.33
N MET A 315 -8.82 4.48 3.14
CA MET A 315 -9.64 5.00 4.24
C MET A 315 -10.01 3.91 5.24
N LEU A 316 -10.39 2.72 4.77
CA LEU A 316 -10.71 1.57 5.63
C LEU A 316 -9.48 1.11 6.42
N VAL A 317 -8.34 0.97 5.76
CA VAL A 317 -7.08 0.57 6.41
C VAL A 317 -6.67 1.60 7.47
N ASN A 318 -6.74 2.91 7.16
CA ASN A 318 -6.44 3.95 8.12
C ASN A 318 -7.40 3.90 9.33
N LEU A 319 -8.70 3.67 9.10
CA LEU A 319 -9.67 3.49 10.17
C LEU A 319 -9.33 2.29 11.07
N ILE A 320 -8.98 1.14 10.47
CA ILE A 320 -8.56 -0.05 11.22
C ILE A 320 -7.31 0.25 12.05
N VAL A 321 -6.32 0.90 11.47
CA VAL A 321 -5.09 1.32 12.15
C VAL A 321 -5.40 2.26 13.32
N ASP A 322 -6.27 3.26 13.13
CA ASP A 322 -6.69 4.19 14.18
C ASP A 322 -7.41 3.48 15.33
N VAL A 323 -8.27 2.50 15.01
CA VAL A 323 -8.96 1.67 16.02
C VAL A 323 -7.95 0.83 16.82
N LEU A 324 -7.00 0.19 16.13
CA LEU A 324 -5.93 -0.56 16.79
C LEU A 324 -5.10 0.32 17.72
N TYR A 325 -4.80 1.57 17.31
CA TYR A 325 -4.15 2.55 18.19
C TYR A 325 -4.96 2.87 19.43
N GLY A 326 -6.25 3.14 19.26
CA GLY A 326 -7.14 3.38 20.39
C GLY A 326 -7.22 2.20 21.36
N LEU A 327 -7.01 0.96 20.89
CA LEU A 327 -6.94 -0.22 21.74
C LEU A 327 -5.60 -0.33 22.49
N ILE A 328 -4.48 -0.06 21.80
CA ILE A 328 -3.12 -0.20 22.37
C ILE A 328 -2.80 0.95 23.32
N ASN A 329 -3.21 2.17 22.99
CA ASN A 329 -2.93 3.35 23.82
C ASN A 329 -4.21 4.03 24.31
N PRO A 330 -4.71 3.69 25.51
CA PRO A 330 -5.94 4.28 26.06
C PRO A 330 -5.90 5.80 26.25
N ARG A 331 -4.72 6.42 26.30
CA ARG A 331 -4.56 7.88 26.47
C ARG A 331 -4.98 8.70 25.26
N ILE A 332 -5.10 8.07 24.09
CA ILE A 332 -5.51 8.74 22.83
C ILE A 332 -7.04 8.74 22.66
N ARG A 333 -7.79 8.13 23.57
CA ARG A 333 -9.26 8.00 23.47
C ARG A 333 -10.03 9.28 23.85
N HIS A 334 -9.33 10.33 24.25
CA HIS A 334 -9.93 11.61 24.70
C HIS A 334 -9.83 12.70 23.64
#